data_01c981ae5f5c5833843f071bc46d3b69
#
_entry.id   01c981ae5f5c5833843f071bc46d3b69
#
_cell.length_a   1.000
_cell.length_b   1.000
_cell.length_c   1.000
_cell.angle_alpha   90.00
_cell.angle_beta   90.00
_cell.angle_gamma   90.00
#
_symmetry.space_group_name_H-M   'P 1'
#
loop_
_entity.id
_entity.type
_entity.pdbx_description
1 polymer ?
#
loop_
_entity_poly.entity_id
_entity_poly.type
_entity_poly.pdbx_seq_one_letter_code
_entity_poly.pdbx_strand_id
1 'polypeptide(L)'
;MISIIEKYFPDLTDQQRDQYRALYDLYADWNSKINVVSRKDFDQLYLRHILHSLAIAKVCQFEAGARVLDVGCGGGFPSVPLAIMFPDVKFVSADSIGKKITVVKGVCEGAGIKNIDARNVRVEQIPEQFDYVVSRAVTEMPTFVKWIWSKIERGQRGTLPNGILYLKGGDLKEELAATRMKWQEYNISNFFEEDFFETKKVVYTAK
;
A
#
# COMPACT_ATOMS: atom_id res chain seq x y z
N MET A 1 -4.26 14.52 -10.88
CA MET A 1 -5.06 15.46 -10.06
C MET A 1 -5.96 14.66 -9.12
N ILE A 2 -6.30 15.22 -7.97
CA ILE A 2 -7.13 14.55 -6.94
C ILE A 2 -8.50 14.07 -7.46
N SER A 3 -9.04 14.72 -8.49
CA SER A 3 -10.34 14.38 -9.09
C SER A 3 -10.50 12.89 -9.42
N ILE A 4 -9.41 12.20 -9.78
CA ILE A 4 -9.47 10.75 -10.04
C ILE A 4 -9.70 9.96 -8.73
N ILE A 5 -9.22 10.46 -7.59
CA ILE A 5 -9.49 9.82 -6.30
C ILE A 5 -10.92 10.08 -5.87
N GLU A 6 -11.40 11.34 -5.98
CA GLU A 6 -12.75 11.74 -5.63
C GLU A 6 -13.82 11.00 -6.46
N LYS A 7 -13.51 10.68 -7.74
CA LYS A 7 -14.38 9.87 -8.60
C LYS A 7 -14.74 8.52 -7.97
N TYR A 8 -13.77 7.86 -7.34
CA TYR A 8 -13.95 6.51 -6.80
C TYR A 8 -14.16 6.48 -5.29
N PHE A 9 -13.84 7.57 -4.59
CA PHE A 9 -13.98 7.74 -3.15
C PHE A 9 -14.65 9.11 -2.86
N PRO A 10 -15.95 9.23 -3.09
CA PRO A 10 -16.66 10.52 -2.97
C PRO A 10 -16.80 11.01 -1.52
N ASP A 11 -16.76 10.08 -0.56
CA ASP A 11 -17.03 10.37 0.86
C ASP A 11 -15.78 10.78 1.64
N LEU A 12 -14.72 11.23 0.97
CA LEU A 12 -13.53 11.76 1.64
C LEU A 12 -13.89 12.98 2.48
N THR A 13 -13.31 13.06 3.68
CA THR A 13 -13.35 14.28 4.50
C THR A 13 -12.51 15.39 3.86
N ASP A 14 -12.73 16.64 4.26
CA ASP A 14 -11.92 17.77 3.77
C ASP A 14 -10.45 17.59 4.12
N GLN A 15 -10.15 17.09 5.32
CA GLN A 15 -8.78 16.76 5.72
C GLN A 15 -8.13 15.73 4.78
N GLN A 16 -8.82 14.66 4.44
CA GLN A 16 -8.32 13.65 3.51
C GLN A 16 -8.09 14.24 2.11
N ARG A 17 -9.01 15.09 1.63
CA ARG A 17 -8.85 15.79 0.35
C ARG A 17 -7.61 16.66 0.34
N ASP A 18 -7.39 17.44 1.40
CA ASP A 18 -6.22 18.32 1.51
C ASP A 18 -4.92 17.50 1.59
N GLN A 19 -4.92 16.40 2.35
CA GLN A 19 -3.78 15.49 2.40
C GLN A 19 -3.46 14.88 1.03
N TYR A 20 -4.45 14.37 0.29
CA TYR A 20 -4.22 13.85 -1.06
C TYR A 20 -3.75 14.93 -2.03
N ARG A 21 -4.26 16.17 -1.95
CA ARG A 21 -3.80 17.29 -2.80
C ARG A 21 -2.34 17.61 -2.56
N ALA A 22 -1.91 17.61 -1.30
CA ALA A 22 -0.53 17.91 -0.92
C ALA A 22 0.49 16.88 -1.45
N LEU A 23 0.08 15.63 -1.70
CA LEU A 23 1.00 14.56 -2.09
C LEU A 23 1.78 14.88 -3.38
N TYR A 24 1.16 15.55 -4.37
CA TYR A 24 1.86 15.81 -5.63
C TYR A 24 3.10 16.69 -5.43
N ASP A 25 2.93 17.82 -4.78
CA ASP A 25 4.02 18.78 -4.56
C ASP A 25 5.07 18.22 -3.60
N LEU A 26 4.64 17.50 -2.55
CA LEU A 26 5.54 16.84 -1.62
C LEU A 26 6.41 15.78 -2.32
N TYR A 27 5.78 14.90 -3.11
CA TYR A 27 6.55 13.91 -3.88
C TYR A 27 7.40 14.55 -4.97
N ALA A 28 6.98 15.67 -5.60
CA ALA A 28 7.79 16.40 -6.57
C ALA A 28 9.07 16.93 -5.92
N ASP A 29 8.95 17.58 -4.77
CA ASP A 29 10.11 18.09 -4.02
C ASP A 29 11.05 16.96 -3.60
N TRP A 30 10.52 15.89 -2.97
CA TRP A 30 11.33 14.77 -2.53
C TRP A 30 11.96 14.00 -3.69
N ASN A 31 11.22 13.77 -4.79
CA ASN A 31 11.72 13.02 -5.95
C ASN A 31 12.82 13.77 -6.71
N SER A 32 12.88 15.11 -6.57
CA SER A 32 14.00 15.89 -7.08
C SER A 32 15.32 15.57 -6.38
N LYS A 33 15.26 15.12 -5.12
CA LYS A 33 16.39 14.81 -4.24
C LYS A 33 16.67 13.31 -4.18
N ILE A 34 15.63 12.50 -4.08
CA ILE A 34 15.69 11.04 -3.93
C ILE A 34 14.66 10.41 -4.86
N ASN A 35 15.11 9.70 -5.88
CA ASN A 35 14.23 9.08 -6.86
C ASN A 35 13.45 7.88 -6.24
N VAL A 36 12.19 8.07 -5.88
CA VAL A 36 11.28 7.04 -5.37
C VAL A 36 10.15 6.70 -6.35
N VAL A 37 9.88 7.60 -7.30
CA VAL A 37 8.96 7.42 -8.42
C VAL A 37 9.72 7.70 -9.70
N SER A 38 9.61 6.83 -10.71
CA SER A 38 10.30 7.06 -11.98
C SER A 38 9.85 8.39 -12.61
N ARG A 39 10.75 9.10 -13.25
CA ARG A 39 10.42 10.39 -13.92
C ARG A 39 9.30 10.23 -14.96
N LYS A 40 9.24 9.08 -15.63
CA LYS A 40 8.22 8.78 -16.64
C LYS A 40 6.83 8.53 -16.02
N ASP A 41 6.78 8.11 -14.77
CA ASP A 41 5.53 7.81 -14.07
C ASP A 41 5.06 8.96 -13.17
N PHE A 42 5.90 9.98 -12.97
CA PHE A 42 5.60 11.06 -12.02
C PHE A 42 4.35 11.86 -12.44
N ASP A 43 4.17 12.15 -13.73
CA ASP A 43 2.98 12.82 -14.25
C ASP A 43 1.70 12.01 -14.02
N GLN A 44 1.85 10.70 -13.80
CA GLN A 44 0.77 9.76 -13.50
C GLN A 44 0.74 9.34 -12.01
N LEU A 45 1.30 10.15 -11.11
CA LEU A 45 1.40 9.84 -9.68
C LEU A 45 0.04 9.42 -9.09
N TYR A 46 -1.01 10.21 -9.37
CA TYR A 46 -2.35 9.92 -8.85
C TYR A 46 -2.93 8.61 -9.38
N LEU A 47 -2.74 8.30 -10.66
CA LEU A 47 -3.25 7.07 -11.26
C LEU A 47 -2.42 5.86 -10.84
N ARG A 48 -1.11 5.91 -11.15
CA ARG A 48 -0.24 4.72 -11.08
C ARG A 48 0.29 4.41 -9.70
N HIS A 49 0.22 5.37 -8.77
CA HIS A 49 0.72 5.18 -7.42
C HIS A 49 -0.36 5.36 -6.36
N ILE A 50 -1.07 6.48 -6.32
CA ILE A 50 -2.06 6.74 -5.27
C ILE A 50 -3.31 5.88 -5.48
N LEU A 51 -3.99 5.98 -6.62
CA LEU A 51 -5.20 5.21 -6.89
C LEU A 51 -4.92 3.70 -6.92
N HIS A 52 -3.79 3.29 -7.50
CA HIS A 52 -3.37 1.89 -7.47
C HIS A 52 -3.25 1.36 -6.03
N SER A 53 -2.67 2.13 -5.12
CA SER A 53 -2.58 1.76 -3.70
C SER A 53 -3.95 1.63 -3.06
N LEU A 54 -4.88 2.52 -3.41
CA LEU A 54 -6.24 2.55 -2.91
C LEU A 54 -7.13 1.40 -3.43
N ALA A 55 -6.67 0.62 -4.42
CA ALA A 55 -7.35 -0.60 -4.81
C ALA A 55 -7.49 -1.58 -3.63
N ILE A 56 -6.55 -1.58 -2.69
CA ILE A 56 -6.64 -2.36 -1.45
C ILE A 56 -7.87 -1.95 -0.64
N ALA A 57 -8.20 -0.66 -0.57
CA ALA A 57 -9.37 -0.17 0.14
C ALA A 57 -10.71 -0.56 -0.52
N LYS A 58 -10.71 -0.91 -1.81
CA LYS A 58 -11.90 -1.49 -2.48
C LYS A 58 -12.09 -2.97 -2.12
N VAL A 59 -11.03 -3.66 -1.75
CA VAL A 59 -11.06 -5.10 -1.41
C VAL A 59 -11.28 -5.31 0.09
N CYS A 60 -10.61 -4.53 0.93
CA CYS A 60 -10.68 -4.66 2.39
C CYS A 60 -10.83 -3.30 3.05
N GLN A 61 -11.87 -3.17 3.89
CA GLN A 61 -12.04 -2.05 4.80
C GLN A 61 -11.43 -2.44 6.14
N PHE A 62 -10.36 -1.75 6.56
CA PHE A 62 -9.72 -1.98 7.85
C PHE A 62 -10.54 -1.34 8.97
N GLU A 63 -10.66 -2.01 10.11
CA GLU A 63 -11.29 -1.46 11.31
C GLU A 63 -10.36 -0.49 12.04
N ALA A 64 -10.95 0.45 12.77
CA ALA A 64 -10.21 1.34 13.66
C ALA A 64 -9.32 0.56 14.65
N GLY A 65 -8.07 0.99 14.78
CA GLY A 65 -7.06 0.34 15.62
C GLY A 65 -6.39 -0.89 14.98
N ALA A 66 -6.80 -1.33 13.78
CA ALA A 66 -6.08 -2.38 13.05
C ALA A 66 -4.61 -1.98 12.82
N ARG A 67 -3.73 -2.97 12.77
CA ARG A 67 -2.29 -2.80 12.55
C ARG A 67 -1.91 -3.38 11.20
N VAL A 68 -1.36 -2.54 10.33
CA VAL A 68 -1.00 -2.91 8.96
C VAL A 68 0.50 -2.71 8.74
N LEU A 69 1.18 -3.74 8.23
CA LEU A 69 2.59 -3.68 7.85
C LEU A 69 2.71 -3.51 6.32
N ASP A 70 3.38 -2.46 5.89
CA ASP A 70 3.79 -2.28 4.48
C ASP A 70 5.25 -2.72 4.32
N VAL A 71 5.46 -3.76 3.54
CA VAL A 71 6.78 -4.38 3.33
C VAL A 71 7.39 -3.92 2.02
N GLY A 72 8.61 -3.34 2.12
CA GLY A 72 9.26 -2.74 0.97
C GLY A 72 8.51 -1.53 0.44
N CYS A 73 8.11 -0.65 1.36
CA CYS A 73 7.20 0.47 1.08
C CYS A 73 7.73 1.46 0.03
N GLY A 74 9.02 1.42 -0.29
CA GLY A 74 9.60 2.36 -1.23
C GLY A 74 9.38 3.81 -0.79
N GLY A 75 8.78 4.61 -1.65
CA GLY A 75 8.38 5.98 -1.34
C GLY A 75 7.09 6.08 -0.52
N GLY A 76 6.59 4.98 0.07
CA GLY A 76 5.37 4.96 0.88
C GLY A 76 4.14 4.44 0.13
N PHE A 77 4.34 3.56 -0.85
CA PHE A 77 3.24 2.96 -1.61
C PHE A 77 3.19 1.44 -1.39
N PRO A 78 2.09 0.91 -0.79
CA PRO A 78 0.76 1.53 -0.69
C PRO A 78 0.47 2.27 0.62
N SER A 79 1.32 2.29 1.63
CA SER A 79 0.96 2.74 3.00
C SER A 79 0.54 4.21 3.10
N VAL A 80 1.19 5.15 2.42
CA VAL A 80 0.83 6.58 2.53
C VAL A 80 -0.59 6.86 2.04
N PRO A 81 -1.02 6.42 0.83
CA PRO A 81 -2.40 6.57 0.43
C PRO A 81 -3.40 5.87 1.34
N LEU A 82 -3.06 4.68 1.83
CA LEU A 82 -3.92 3.92 2.73
C LEU A 82 -4.05 4.57 4.11
N ALA A 83 -3.00 5.19 4.62
CA ALA A 83 -3.04 5.88 5.91
C ALA A 83 -3.92 7.13 5.87
N ILE A 84 -3.98 7.83 4.74
CA ILE A 84 -4.94 8.92 4.53
C ILE A 84 -6.37 8.36 4.50
N MET A 85 -6.59 7.24 3.79
CA MET A 85 -7.91 6.61 3.67
C MET A 85 -8.42 6.08 5.03
N PHE A 86 -7.53 5.55 5.86
CA PHE A 86 -7.85 4.92 7.14
C PHE A 86 -7.12 5.62 8.30
N PRO A 87 -7.56 6.82 8.73
CA PRO A 87 -6.83 7.63 9.71
C PRO A 87 -6.72 6.96 11.09
N ASP A 88 -7.65 6.06 11.44
CA ASP A 88 -7.67 5.33 12.71
C ASP A 88 -6.93 3.97 12.69
N VAL A 89 -6.31 3.62 11.55
CA VAL A 89 -5.49 2.41 11.38
C VAL A 89 -4.02 2.75 11.60
N LYS A 90 -3.27 1.85 12.23
CA LYS A 90 -1.84 2.03 12.51
C LYS A 90 -1.01 1.33 11.44
N PHE A 91 -0.23 2.09 10.70
CA PHE A 91 0.67 1.58 9.68
C PHE A 91 2.12 1.54 10.17
N VAL A 92 2.81 0.46 9.88
CA VAL A 92 4.28 0.36 9.94
C VAL A 92 4.77 0.21 8.51
N SER A 93 5.57 1.16 8.03
CA SER A 93 6.14 1.15 6.68
C SER A 93 7.61 0.83 6.75
N ALA A 94 8.01 -0.34 6.24
CA ALA A 94 9.37 -0.85 6.34
C ALA A 94 10.06 -0.91 4.96
N ASP A 95 11.27 -0.39 4.89
CA ASP A 95 12.17 -0.56 3.74
C ASP A 95 13.63 -0.62 4.23
N SER A 96 14.43 -1.46 3.59
CA SER A 96 15.86 -1.59 3.92
C SER A 96 16.71 -0.41 3.42
N ILE A 97 16.15 0.43 2.55
CA ILE A 97 16.84 1.59 1.96
C ILE A 97 16.48 2.86 2.72
N GLY A 98 17.37 3.32 3.60
CA GLY A 98 17.14 4.47 4.49
C GLY A 98 16.68 5.74 3.79
N LYS A 99 17.23 6.05 2.60
CA LYS A 99 16.83 7.21 1.80
C LYS A 99 15.33 7.20 1.45
N LYS A 100 14.75 6.03 1.17
CA LYS A 100 13.31 5.90 0.90
C LYS A 100 12.47 6.19 2.14
N ILE A 101 12.91 5.71 3.29
CA ILE A 101 12.26 5.99 4.58
C ILE A 101 12.32 7.48 4.91
N THR A 102 13.41 8.17 4.58
CA THR A 102 13.49 9.62 4.72
C THR A 102 12.39 10.33 3.91
N VAL A 103 12.13 9.86 2.68
CA VAL A 103 11.02 10.40 1.85
C VAL A 103 9.68 10.15 2.50
N VAL A 104 9.40 8.92 2.96
CA VAL A 104 8.13 8.59 3.62
C VAL A 104 7.89 9.51 4.83
N LYS A 105 8.90 9.68 5.69
CA LYS A 105 8.81 10.58 6.86
C LYS A 105 8.52 12.01 6.45
N GLY A 106 9.25 12.55 5.47
CA GLY A 106 9.07 13.92 5.02
C GLY A 106 7.71 14.16 4.35
N VAL A 107 7.22 13.20 3.56
CA VAL A 107 5.86 13.27 2.97
C VAL A 107 4.79 13.21 4.06
N CYS A 108 4.93 12.31 5.04
CA CYS A 108 3.98 12.20 6.15
C CYS A 108 3.94 13.49 6.98
N GLU A 109 5.10 14.07 7.30
CA GLU A 109 5.20 15.34 8.02
C GLU A 109 4.54 16.47 7.24
N GLY A 110 4.88 16.63 5.96
CA GLY A 110 4.34 17.69 5.11
C GLY A 110 2.82 17.58 4.87
N ALA A 111 2.27 16.39 4.80
CA ALA A 111 0.85 16.14 4.63
C ALA A 111 0.09 16.00 5.96
N GLY A 112 0.74 16.09 7.11
CA GLY A 112 0.11 15.92 8.42
C GLY A 112 -0.44 14.52 8.69
N ILE A 113 0.19 13.47 8.11
CA ILE A 113 -0.18 12.06 8.31
C ILE A 113 0.53 11.56 9.58
N LYS A 114 -0.24 11.13 10.58
CA LYS A 114 0.28 10.80 11.92
C LYS A 114 0.23 9.31 12.29
N ASN A 115 -0.40 8.50 11.46
CA ASN A 115 -0.66 7.08 11.72
C ASN A 115 0.29 6.13 10.96
N ILE A 116 1.44 6.63 10.50
CA ILE A 116 2.54 5.85 9.89
C ILE A 116 3.78 5.91 10.79
N ASP A 117 4.31 4.75 11.13
CA ASP A 117 5.65 4.57 11.68
C ASP A 117 6.57 4.03 10.57
N ALA A 118 7.41 4.90 10.03
CA ALA A 118 8.33 4.57 8.92
C ALA A 118 9.69 4.14 9.46
N ARG A 119 10.08 2.88 9.16
CA ARG A 119 11.25 2.22 9.74
C ARG A 119 12.26 1.79 8.67
N ASN A 120 13.51 2.18 8.84
CA ASN A 120 14.60 1.64 8.04
C ASN A 120 15.07 0.31 8.62
N VAL A 121 14.44 -0.77 8.21
CA VAL A 121 14.66 -2.11 8.75
C VAL A 121 14.31 -3.18 7.70
N ARG A 122 14.98 -4.31 7.75
CA ARG A 122 14.53 -5.50 7.02
C ARG A 122 13.34 -6.12 7.74
N VAL A 123 12.34 -6.56 6.98
CA VAL A 123 11.09 -7.07 7.56
C VAL A 123 11.29 -8.25 8.52
N GLU A 124 12.29 -9.09 8.26
CA GLU A 124 12.62 -10.24 9.11
C GLU A 124 13.00 -9.82 10.55
N GLN A 125 13.52 -8.61 10.71
CA GLN A 125 13.98 -8.06 12.00
C GLN A 125 12.84 -7.39 12.81
N ILE A 126 11.65 -7.21 12.22
CA ILE A 126 10.50 -6.66 12.93
C ILE A 126 9.92 -7.75 13.84
N PRO A 127 9.90 -7.57 15.17
CA PRO A 127 9.43 -8.60 16.08
C PRO A 127 7.91 -8.65 16.23
N GLU A 128 7.22 -7.57 15.90
CA GLU A 128 5.79 -7.42 16.10
C GLU A 128 4.97 -8.24 15.10
N GLN A 129 3.72 -8.51 15.49
CA GLN A 129 2.69 -9.07 14.62
C GLN A 129 1.68 -7.99 14.22
N PHE A 130 0.99 -8.23 13.11
CA PHE A 130 0.07 -7.30 12.45
C PHE A 130 -1.20 -8.03 12.02
N ASP A 131 -2.29 -7.29 11.86
CA ASP A 131 -3.53 -7.83 11.33
C ASP A 131 -3.43 -8.08 9.83
N TYR A 132 -2.83 -7.13 9.12
CA TYR A 132 -2.64 -7.23 7.68
C TYR A 132 -1.21 -6.90 7.28
N VAL A 133 -0.77 -7.55 6.20
CA VAL A 133 0.46 -7.17 5.49
C VAL A 133 0.07 -6.73 4.09
N VAL A 134 0.50 -5.53 3.73
CA VAL A 134 0.34 -4.96 2.39
C VAL A 134 1.70 -4.83 1.71
N SER A 135 1.74 -4.89 0.39
CA SER A 135 2.97 -4.66 -0.36
C SER A 135 2.69 -4.40 -1.84
N ARG A 136 3.72 -3.89 -2.52
CA ARG A 136 3.73 -3.69 -3.97
C ARG A 136 5.14 -3.90 -4.55
N ALA A 137 5.26 -4.77 -5.56
CA ALA A 137 6.46 -4.92 -6.39
C ALA A 137 7.79 -5.18 -5.64
N VAL A 138 7.78 -5.97 -4.56
CA VAL A 138 8.98 -6.26 -3.76
C VAL A 138 9.69 -7.52 -4.25
N THR A 139 8.99 -8.66 -4.31
CA THR A 139 9.54 -9.95 -4.69
C THR A 139 8.44 -10.91 -5.13
N GLU A 140 8.80 -12.11 -5.56
CA GLU A 140 7.86 -13.20 -5.83
C GLU A 140 7.19 -13.72 -4.56
N MET A 141 5.97 -14.24 -4.71
CA MET A 141 5.11 -14.62 -3.57
C MET A 141 5.68 -15.69 -2.65
N PRO A 142 6.34 -16.76 -3.13
CA PRO A 142 6.90 -17.77 -2.22
C PRO A 142 7.93 -17.19 -1.26
N THR A 143 8.79 -16.30 -1.74
CA THR A 143 9.80 -15.61 -0.93
C THR A 143 9.13 -14.62 0.02
N PHE A 144 8.16 -13.84 -0.48
CA PHE A 144 7.42 -12.87 0.32
C PHE A 144 6.71 -13.54 1.50
N VAL A 145 5.97 -14.61 1.25
CA VAL A 145 5.26 -15.36 2.29
C VAL A 145 6.21 -15.85 3.38
N LYS A 146 7.40 -16.36 3.04
CA LYS A 146 8.40 -16.81 4.03
C LYS A 146 8.79 -15.68 4.99
N TRP A 147 8.92 -14.46 4.48
CA TRP A 147 9.35 -13.33 5.32
C TRP A 147 8.28 -12.87 6.30
N ILE A 148 6.99 -12.95 5.90
CA ILE A 148 5.93 -12.22 6.61
C ILE A 148 4.87 -13.12 7.25
N TRP A 149 4.79 -14.40 6.91
CA TRP A 149 3.69 -15.24 7.37
C TRP A 149 3.57 -15.33 8.90
N SER A 150 4.70 -15.43 9.61
CA SER A 150 4.73 -15.46 11.07
C SER A 150 4.37 -14.12 11.73
N LYS A 151 4.36 -13.03 10.94
CA LYS A 151 4.06 -11.68 11.42
C LYS A 151 2.57 -11.32 11.33
N ILE A 152 1.73 -12.22 10.86
CA ILE A 152 0.30 -11.99 10.76
C ILE A 152 -0.40 -12.72 11.90
N GLU A 153 -1.19 -11.98 12.67
CA GLU A 153 -2.08 -12.53 13.70
C GLU A 153 -3.31 -13.17 13.06
N ARG A 154 -3.79 -14.25 13.67
CA ARG A 154 -5.10 -14.80 13.30
C ARG A 154 -6.20 -13.90 13.81
N GLY A 155 -7.28 -13.78 13.07
CA GLY A 155 -8.42 -12.96 13.45
C GLY A 155 -9.05 -12.24 12.26
N GLN A 156 -9.82 -11.22 12.57
CA GLN A 156 -10.44 -10.36 11.58
C GLN A 156 -10.55 -8.95 12.15
N ARG A 157 -9.84 -8.01 11.54
CA ARG A 157 -9.81 -6.59 11.89
C ARG A 157 -10.18 -5.71 10.70
N GLY A 158 -11.10 -6.22 9.89
CA GLY A 158 -11.64 -5.56 8.70
C GLY A 158 -12.71 -6.41 8.06
N THR A 159 -13.12 -6.06 6.83
CA THR A 159 -14.15 -6.80 6.07
C THR A 159 -13.70 -8.19 5.62
N LEU A 160 -12.39 -8.45 5.63
CA LEU A 160 -11.78 -9.76 5.36
C LEU A 160 -11.05 -10.26 6.62
N PRO A 161 -10.87 -11.57 6.80
CA PRO A 161 -9.94 -12.11 7.80
C PRO A 161 -8.55 -11.52 7.67
N ASN A 162 -7.80 -11.47 8.77
CA ASN A 162 -6.40 -11.01 8.77
C ASN A 162 -5.57 -11.77 7.75
N GLY A 163 -4.67 -11.09 7.04
CA GLY A 163 -3.93 -11.73 5.96
C GLY A 163 -3.03 -10.81 5.14
N ILE A 164 -2.74 -11.26 3.93
CA ILE A 164 -1.91 -10.54 2.96
C ILE A 164 -2.80 -9.89 1.91
N LEU A 165 -2.53 -8.63 1.57
CA LEU A 165 -3.12 -7.90 0.45
C LEU A 165 -1.97 -7.35 -0.40
N TYR A 166 -1.68 -7.96 -1.54
CA TYR A 166 -0.53 -7.61 -2.37
C TYR A 166 -0.97 -7.08 -3.74
N LEU A 167 -0.44 -5.93 -4.14
CA LEU A 167 -0.67 -5.34 -5.45
C LEU A 167 0.27 -5.97 -6.49
N LYS A 168 -0.32 -6.69 -7.42
CA LYS A 168 0.37 -7.43 -8.48
C LYS A 168 -0.20 -7.10 -9.86
N GLY A 169 0.37 -7.68 -10.90
CA GLY A 169 -0.13 -7.58 -12.28
C GLY A 169 0.32 -8.74 -13.14
N GLY A 170 -0.39 -8.96 -14.25
CA GLY A 170 -0.12 -10.03 -15.19
C GLY A 170 -0.68 -11.39 -14.77
N ASP A 171 -0.14 -12.44 -15.36
CA ASP A 171 -0.48 -13.83 -15.00
C ASP A 171 0.29 -14.26 -13.75
N LEU A 172 -0.46 -14.62 -12.71
CA LEU A 172 0.08 -14.98 -11.39
C LEU A 172 -0.10 -16.46 -11.05
N LYS A 173 -0.67 -17.23 -11.95
CA LYS A 173 -1.09 -18.62 -11.69
C LYS A 173 0.04 -19.48 -11.13
N GLU A 174 1.19 -19.50 -11.79
CA GLU A 174 2.34 -20.31 -11.36
C GLU A 174 2.95 -19.78 -10.08
N GLU A 175 3.09 -18.47 -9.96
CA GLU A 175 3.67 -17.81 -8.78
C GLU A 175 2.84 -18.07 -7.52
N LEU A 176 1.51 -17.94 -7.61
CA LEU A 176 0.61 -18.17 -6.50
C LEU A 176 0.52 -19.66 -6.14
N ALA A 177 0.46 -20.55 -7.14
CA ALA A 177 0.44 -22.00 -6.93
C ALA A 177 1.71 -22.50 -6.21
N ALA A 178 2.87 -21.90 -6.47
CA ALA A 178 4.13 -22.25 -5.81
C ALA A 178 4.13 -22.00 -4.30
N THR A 179 3.24 -21.14 -3.79
CA THR A 179 3.07 -20.92 -2.35
C THR A 179 2.32 -22.05 -1.62
N ARG A 180 1.58 -22.88 -2.35
CA ARG A 180 0.68 -23.92 -1.83
C ARG A 180 -0.43 -23.38 -0.91
N MET A 181 -0.78 -22.11 -1.07
CA MET A 181 -1.82 -21.42 -0.31
C MET A 181 -3.04 -21.14 -1.19
N LYS A 182 -4.18 -20.87 -0.56
CA LYS A 182 -5.39 -20.44 -1.27
C LYS A 182 -5.36 -18.93 -1.44
N TRP A 183 -5.35 -18.48 -2.67
CA TRP A 183 -5.38 -17.07 -3.02
C TRP A 183 -6.71 -16.67 -3.66
N GLN A 184 -7.14 -15.46 -3.36
CA GLN A 184 -8.21 -14.78 -4.07
C GLN A 184 -7.57 -13.66 -4.90
N GLU A 185 -7.99 -13.54 -6.15
CA GLU A 185 -7.52 -12.51 -7.07
C GLU A 185 -8.68 -11.55 -7.35
N TYR A 186 -8.46 -10.26 -7.07
CA TYR A 186 -9.39 -9.20 -7.36
C TYR A 186 -8.85 -8.36 -8.50
N ASN A 187 -9.48 -8.42 -9.68
CA ASN A 187 -9.11 -7.57 -10.80
C ASN A 187 -9.43 -6.11 -10.48
N ILE A 188 -8.43 -5.23 -10.57
CA ILE A 188 -8.60 -3.81 -10.22
C ILE A 188 -9.49 -3.12 -11.23
N SER A 189 -9.54 -3.58 -12.49
CA SER A 189 -10.46 -3.12 -13.52
C SER A 189 -11.95 -3.28 -13.17
N ASN A 190 -12.30 -4.09 -12.17
CA ASN A 190 -13.66 -4.15 -11.65
C ASN A 190 -14.02 -2.96 -10.75
N PHE A 191 -13.03 -2.20 -10.31
CA PHE A 191 -13.20 -1.05 -9.42
C PHE A 191 -12.88 0.28 -10.09
N PHE A 192 -11.93 0.28 -11.03
CA PHE A 192 -11.42 1.47 -11.71
C PHE A 192 -11.42 1.25 -13.22
N GLU A 193 -11.87 2.24 -13.98
CA GLU A 193 -12.12 2.14 -15.44
C GLU A 193 -10.87 2.37 -16.31
N GLU A 194 -9.79 2.91 -15.72
CA GLU A 194 -8.60 3.32 -16.46
C GLU A 194 -7.84 2.09 -16.99
N ASP A 195 -7.44 2.11 -18.27
CA ASP A 195 -6.72 1.02 -18.99
C ASP A 195 -5.49 0.51 -18.23
N PHE A 196 -4.87 1.38 -17.43
CA PHE A 196 -3.73 1.00 -16.58
C PHE A 196 -4.06 -0.19 -15.67
N PHE A 197 -5.32 -0.37 -15.29
CA PHE A 197 -5.75 -1.40 -14.36
C PHE A 197 -6.18 -2.72 -15.01
N GLU A 198 -6.23 -2.82 -16.33
CA GLU A 198 -6.66 -4.05 -17.04
C GLU A 198 -5.92 -5.31 -16.58
N THR A 199 -4.62 -5.18 -16.34
CA THR A 199 -3.78 -6.31 -15.92
C THR A 199 -3.43 -6.30 -14.43
N LYS A 200 -3.96 -5.34 -13.66
CA LYS A 200 -3.61 -5.17 -12.24
C LYS A 200 -4.58 -5.90 -11.34
N LYS A 201 -4.04 -6.42 -10.25
CA LYS A 201 -4.80 -7.22 -9.29
C LYS A 201 -4.40 -6.88 -7.86
N VAL A 202 -5.35 -7.01 -6.95
CA VAL A 202 -5.06 -7.24 -5.53
C VAL A 202 -5.15 -8.75 -5.32
N VAL A 203 -4.09 -9.37 -4.82
CA VAL A 203 -4.12 -10.77 -4.42
C VAL A 203 -4.20 -10.86 -2.90
N TYR A 204 -5.11 -11.71 -2.41
CA TYR A 204 -5.39 -11.86 -0.99
C TYR A 204 -5.31 -13.33 -0.56
N THR A 205 -4.76 -13.54 0.63
CA THR A 205 -4.86 -14.82 1.36
C THR A 205 -5.04 -14.55 2.85
N ALA A 206 -5.94 -15.30 3.48
CA ALA A 206 -6.15 -15.24 4.93
C ALA A 206 -5.07 -16.01 5.69
N LYS A 207 -4.82 -15.58 6.95
CA LYS A 207 -3.91 -16.23 7.90
C LYS A 207 -4.50 -17.52 8.48
#